data_6c7f756c9d5add172bb98ef8a05a7ffa
#
_entry.id   6c7f756c9d5add172bb98ef8a05a7ffa
#
_cell.length_a   1.000
_cell.length_b   1.000
_cell.length_c   1.000
_cell.angle_alpha   90.00
_cell.angle_beta   90.00
_cell.angle_gamma   90.00
#
_symmetry.space_group_name_H-M   'P 1'
#
loop_
_entity.id
_entity.type
_entity.pdbx_description
1 polymer ?
#
loop_
_entity_poly.entity_id
_entity_poly.type
_entity_poly.pdbx_seq_one_letter_code
_entity_poly.pdbx_strand_id
1 'polypeptide(L)'
;MEDAFFYRHRTLTLSDLASLLNLSQRQTQRLLRENFGKTFSQKLTDARMAAASQLLTGTDLSVTEIAERSGYSSIEHFSAAFHRQMGCSPREYRKWQRG
;
A
#
# COMPACT_ATOMS: atom_id res chain seq x y z
N MET A 1 5.93 12.38 7.53
CA MET A 1 4.67 11.67 7.70
C MET A 1 4.89 10.19 7.58
N GLU A 2 4.39 9.48 8.52
CA GLU A 2 4.58 8.04 8.57
C GLU A 2 3.97 7.32 7.39
N ASP A 3 2.78 7.73 6.98
CA ASP A 3 2.12 7.11 5.83
C ASP A 3 2.92 7.30 4.55
N ALA A 4 3.49 8.49 4.36
CA ALA A 4 4.31 8.76 3.20
C ALA A 4 5.55 7.86 3.19
N PHE A 5 6.11 7.59 4.36
CA PHE A 5 7.26 6.71 4.48
C PHE A 5 6.91 5.30 3.99
N PHE A 6 5.79 4.75 4.43
CA PHE A 6 5.41 3.38 4.09
C PHE A 6 5.27 3.14 2.59
N TYR A 7 4.58 4.00 1.89
CA TYR A 7 4.32 3.73 0.48
C TYR A 7 5.35 4.33 -0.47
N ARG A 8 6.21 5.21 0.00
CA ARG A 8 7.30 5.75 -0.82
C ARG A 8 8.51 4.84 -0.83
N HIS A 9 8.68 4.04 0.20
CA HIS A 9 9.82 3.15 0.33
C HIS A 9 9.48 1.76 -0.18
N ARG A 10 9.75 1.53 -1.47
CA ARG A 10 9.45 0.25 -2.11
C ARG A 10 10.20 -0.91 -1.50
N THR A 11 11.34 -0.62 -0.91
CA THR A 11 12.22 -1.63 -0.32
C THR A 11 11.94 -1.86 1.15
N LEU A 12 10.91 -1.23 1.70
CA LEU A 12 10.58 -1.45 3.10
C LEU A 12 10.20 -2.92 3.29
N THR A 13 10.94 -3.59 4.19
CA THR A 13 10.78 -5.01 4.43
C THR A 13 10.39 -5.27 5.88
N LEU A 14 10.00 -6.52 6.14
CA LEU A 14 9.73 -6.94 7.52
C LEU A 14 10.98 -6.75 8.38
N SER A 15 12.16 -6.98 7.81
CA SER A 15 13.42 -6.77 8.52
C SER A 15 13.58 -5.31 8.95
N ASP A 16 13.23 -4.38 8.06
CA ASP A 16 13.31 -2.95 8.36
C ASP A 16 12.37 -2.58 9.50
N LEU A 17 11.15 -3.08 9.44
CA LEU A 17 10.17 -2.81 10.49
C LEU A 17 10.62 -3.40 11.82
N ALA A 18 11.13 -4.62 11.79
CA ALA A 18 11.63 -5.27 13.00
C ALA A 18 12.77 -4.47 13.63
N SER A 19 13.67 -3.93 12.81
CA SER A 19 14.76 -3.09 13.30
C SER A 19 14.24 -1.82 13.96
N LEU A 20 13.25 -1.19 13.35
CA LEU A 20 12.67 0.02 13.92
C LEU A 20 12.01 -0.24 15.28
N LEU A 21 11.39 -1.39 15.42
CA LEU A 21 10.71 -1.79 16.65
C LEU A 21 11.65 -2.46 17.66
N ASN A 22 12.90 -2.69 17.25
CA ASN A 22 13.90 -3.38 18.06
C ASN A 22 13.42 -4.79 18.44
N LEU A 23 12.82 -5.48 17.49
CA LEU A 23 12.30 -6.84 17.65
C LEU A 23 12.87 -7.72 16.55
N SER A 24 12.77 -9.04 16.74
CA SER A 24 13.08 -9.98 15.67
C SER A 24 11.95 -9.96 14.63
N GLN A 25 12.25 -10.46 13.43
CA GLN A 25 11.21 -10.54 12.40
C GLN A 25 10.04 -11.41 12.85
N ARG A 26 10.34 -12.49 13.55
CA ARG A 26 9.31 -13.39 14.06
C ARG A 26 8.41 -12.71 15.08
N GLN A 27 8.98 -11.94 15.97
CA GLN A 27 8.23 -11.18 16.97
C GLN A 27 7.37 -10.12 16.32
N THR A 28 7.93 -9.45 15.30
CA THR A 28 7.20 -8.42 14.56
C THR A 28 6.00 -9.01 13.85
N GLN A 29 6.16 -10.15 13.18
CA GLN A 29 5.05 -10.84 12.52
C GLN A 29 3.97 -11.24 13.51
N ARG A 30 4.37 -11.79 14.64
CA ARG A 30 3.43 -12.17 15.68
C ARG A 30 2.65 -10.96 16.20
N LEU A 31 3.36 -9.85 16.46
CA LEU A 31 2.75 -8.63 16.95
C LEU A 31 1.69 -8.10 15.97
N LEU A 32 2.02 -8.08 14.68
CA LEU A 32 1.09 -7.62 13.66
C LEU A 32 -0.14 -8.51 13.60
N ARG A 33 0.07 -9.83 13.65
CA ARG A 33 -1.04 -10.79 13.57
C ARG A 33 -1.95 -10.70 14.80
N GLU A 34 -1.38 -10.56 15.98
CA GLU A 34 -2.16 -10.51 17.22
C GLU A 34 -2.95 -9.20 17.34
N ASN A 35 -2.37 -8.10 16.90
CA ASN A 35 -3.01 -6.80 17.06
C ASN A 35 -3.90 -6.41 15.88
N PHE A 36 -3.58 -6.85 14.67
CA PHE A 36 -4.29 -6.44 13.47
C PHE A 36 -4.89 -7.61 12.70
N GLY A 37 -4.54 -8.84 13.05
CA GLY A 37 -4.99 -10.01 12.32
C GLY A 37 -4.41 -10.11 10.92
N LYS A 38 -3.32 -9.39 10.64
CA LYS A 38 -2.73 -9.31 9.30
C LYS A 38 -1.22 -9.48 9.36
N THR A 39 -0.66 -10.01 8.27
CA THR A 39 0.78 -10.10 8.12
C THR A 39 1.34 -8.73 7.74
N PHE A 40 2.67 -8.60 7.78
CA PHE A 40 3.35 -7.38 7.34
C PHE A 40 2.99 -7.05 5.89
N SER A 41 2.99 -8.05 5.00
CA SER A 41 2.66 -7.84 3.59
C SER A 41 1.25 -7.29 3.42
N GLN A 42 0.29 -7.81 4.17
CA GLN A 42 -1.08 -7.34 4.10
C GLN A 42 -1.21 -5.90 4.58
N LYS A 43 -0.54 -5.57 5.68
CA LYS A 43 -0.55 -4.20 6.21
C LYS A 43 0.08 -3.23 5.22
N LEU A 44 1.18 -3.64 4.59
CA LEU A 44 1.85 -2.80 3.60
C LEU A 44 0.94 -2.58 2.39
N THR A 45 0.26 -3.62 1.92
CA THR A 45 -0.67 -3.51 0.81
C THR A 45 -1.82 -2.57 1.16
N ASP A 46 -2.37 -2.69 2.38
CA ASP A 46 -3.45 -1.81 2.82
C ASP A 46 -3.01 -0.34 2.79
N ALA A 47 -1.80 -0.06 3.28
CA ALA A 47 -1.27 1.30 3.28
C ALA A 47 -1.08 1.83 1.86
N ARG A 48 -0.58 0.99 0.96
CA ARG A 48 -0.38 1.36 -0.44
C ARG A 48 -1.71 1.66 -1.12
N MET A 49 -2.73 0.84 -0.86
CA MET A 49 -4.04 1.02 -1.46
C MET A 49 -4.73 2.27 -0.93
N ALA A 50 -4.58 2.55 0.36
CA ALA A 50 -5.13 3.77 0.95
C ALA A 50 -4.51 5.01 0.31
N ALA A 51 -3.19 5.01 0.14
CA ALA A 51 -2.49 6.12 -0.51
C ALA A 51 -2.93 6.27 -1.95
N ALA A 52 -3.05 5.16 -2.69
CA ALA A 52 -3.48 5.19 -4.08
C ALA A 52 -4.89 5.75 -4.21
N SER A 53 -5.79 5.35 -3.31
CA SER A 53 -7.18 5.84 -3.34
C SER A 53 -7.22 7.36 -3.17
N GLN A 54 -6.43 7.89 -2.26
CA GLN A 54 -6.37 9.33 -2.03
C GLN A 54 -5.83 10.07 -3.26
N LEU A 55 -4.81 9.50 -3.90
CA LEU A 55 -4.23 10.12 -5.09
C LEU A 55 -5.19 10.06 -6.27
N LEU A 56 -5.94 8.97 -6.41
CA LEU A 56 -6.92 8.84 -7.49
C LEU A 56 -8.04 9.86 -7.38
N THR A 57 -8.50 10.14 -6.17
CA THR A 57 -9.62 11.06 -5.96
C THR A 57 -9.20 12.50 -5.75
N GLY A 58 -8.01 12.72 -5.23
CA GLY A 58 -7.56 14.06 -4.86
C GLY A 58 -6.59 14.72 -5.85
N THR A 59 -6.15 14.02 -6.87
CA THR A 59 -5.20 14.57 -7.85
C THR A 59 -5.57 14.15 -9.26
N ASP A 60 -4.89 14.78 -10.24
CA ASP A 60 -5.04 14.40 -11.66
C ASP A 60 -3.85 13.57 -12.15
N LEU A 61 -3.07 13.03 -11.24
CA LEU A 61 -1.94 12.19 -11.60
C LEU A 61 -2.39 10.98 -12.41
N SER A 62 -1.55 10.54 -13.34
CA SER A 62 -1.85 9.34 -14.12
C SER A 62 -1.83 8.11 -13.23
N VAL A 63 -2.49 7.06 -13.66
CA VAL A 63 -2.50 5.78 -12.92
C VAL A 63 -1.08 5.24 -12.80
N THR A 64 -0.28 5.40 -13.86
CA THR A 64 1.13 4.98 -13.85
C THR A 64 1.91 5.69 -12.75
N GLU A 65 1.76 7.00 -12.65
CA GLU A 65 2.46 7.77 -11.62
C GLU A 65 1.96 7.42 -10.22
N ILE A 66 0.67 7.21 -10.08
CA ILE A 66 0.09 6.79 -8.80
C ILE A 66 0.65 5.43 -8.38
N ALA A 67 0.79 4.50 -9.33
CA ALA A 67 1.37 3.19 -9.05
C ALA A 67 2.78 3.33 -8.48
N GLU A 68 3.60 4.17 -9.10
CA GLU A 68 4.97 4.41 -8.64
C GLU A 68 4.98 5.04 -7.25
N ARG A 69 4.17 6.04 -7.03
CA ARG A 69 4.11 6.73 -5.73
C ARG A 69 3.57 5.85 -4.63
N SER A 70 2.77 4.84 -5.01
CA SER A 70 2.23 3.89 -4.06
C SER A 70 3.18 2.71 -3.78
N GLY A 71 4.37 2.72 -4.38
CA GLY A 71 5.38 1.72 -4.10
C GLY A 71 5.40 0.53 -5.04
N TYR A 72 4.70 0.59 -6.16
CA TYR A 72 4.69 -0.49 -7.14
C TYR A 72 5.66 -0.20 -8.27
N SER A 73 6.34 -1.26 -8.74
CA SER A 73 7.30 -1.13 -9.82
C SER A 73 6.65 -1.24 -11.21
N SER A 74 5.43 -1.75 -11.29
CA SER A 74 4.72 -1.83 -12.56
C SER A 74 3.25 -1.52 -12.37
N ILE A 75 2.65 -0.96 -13.41
CA ILE A 75 1.23 -0.62 -13.41
C ILE A 75 0.38 -1.88 -13.40
N GLU A 76 0.86 -2.96 -14.01
CA GLU A 76 0.14 -4.22 -14.04
C GLU A 76 -0.04 -4.80 -12.64
N HIS A 77 1.03 -4.82 -11.86
CA HIS A 77 0.97 -5.29 -10.49
C HIS A 77 0.08 -4.40 -9.63
N PHE A 78 0.20 -3.10 -9.83
CA PHE A 78 -0.63 -2.14 -9.10
C PHE A 78 -2.11 -2.35 -9.41
N SER A 79 -2.45 -2.42 -10.69
CA SER A 79 -3.85 -2.57 -11.12
C SER A 79 -4.45 -3.87 -10.60
N ALA A 80 -3.68 -4.96 -10.66
CA ALA A 80 -4.15 -6.25 -10.15
C ALA A 80 -4.40 -6.21 -8.65
N ALA A 81 -3.48 -5.62 -7.90
CA ALA A 81 -3.62 -5.49 -6.45
C ALA A 81 -4.80 -4.58 -6.10
N PHE A 82 -4.95 -3.48 -6.82
CA PHE A 82 -6.04 -2.54 -6.59
C PHE A 82 -7.39 -3.21 -6.84
N HIS A 83 -7.50 -3.90 -7.98
CA HIS A 83 -8.74 -4.59 -8.32
C HIS A 83 -9.10 -5.66 -7.29
N ARG A 84 -8.12 -6.41 -6.83
CA ARG A 84 -8.34 -7.46 -5.82
C ARG A 84 -8.84 -6.87 -4.50
N GLN A 85 -8.29 -5.74 -4.11
CA GLN A 85 -8.58 -5.13 -2.82
C GLN A 85 -9.83 -4.24 -2.86
N MET A 86 -10.01 -3.51 -3.95
CA MET A 86 -11.06 -2.50 -4.04
C MET A 86 -12.27 -2.95 -4.86
N GLY A 87 -12.16 -4.05 -5.58
CA GLY A 87 -13.25 -4.58 -6.38
C GLY A 87 -13.44 -3.94 -7.75
N CYS A 88 -12.55 -3.00 -8.12
CA CYS A 88 -12.64 -2.32 -9.41
C CYS A 88 -11.25 -1.83 -9.81
N SER A 89 -11.10 -1.44 -11.07
CA SER A 89 -9.83 -0.91 -11.55
C SER A 89 -9.59 0.50 -11.01
N PRO A 90 -8.32 0.97 -10.98
CA PRO A 90 -8.04 2.33 -10.55
C PRO A 90 -8.78 3.39 -11.36
N ARG A 91 -8.91 3.18 -12.67
CA ARG A 91 -9.65 4.12 -13.53
C ARG A 91 -11.12 4.18 -13.19
N GLU A 92 -11.74 3.02 -12.98
CA GLU A 92 -13.14 2.94 -12.59
C GLU A 92 -13.36 3.60 -11.25
N TYR A 93 -12.46 3.36 -10.32
CA TYR A 93 -12.54 3.96 -8.98
C TYR A 93 -12.53 5.49 -9.09
N ARG A 94 -11.59 6.04 -9.86
CA ARG A 94 -11.50 7.50 -10.06
C ARG A 94 -12.80 8.04 -10.65
N LYS A 95 -13.30 7.37 -11.68
CA LYS A 95 -14.51 7.80 -12.37
C LYS A 95 -15.71 7.82 -11.42
N TRP A 96 -15.87 6.75 -10.66
CA TRP A 96 -17.02 6.64 -9.76
C TRP A 96 -16.94 7.64 -8.60
N GLN A 97 -15.77 7.85 -8.05
CA GLN A 97 -15.60 8.75 -6.91
C GLN A 97 -15.70 10.21 -7.30
N ARG A 98 -15.35 10.55 -8.51
CA ARG A 98 -15.45 11.93 -9.01
C ARG A 98 -16.79 12.23 -9.65
N GLY A 99 -17.56 11.20 -9.85
CA GLY A 99 -18.88 11.32 -10.42
C GLY A 99 -18.88 11.64 -11.86
#